data_a2be00d501a3f4d1312bc6cc1b2b57fd
#
_entry.id   a2be00d501a3f4d1312bc6cc1b2b57fd
#
_cell.length_a   1.000
_cell.length_b   1.000
_cell.length_c   1.000
_cell.angle_alpha   90.00
_cell.angle_beta   90.00
_cell.angle_gamma   90.00
#
_symmetry.space_group_name_H-M   'P 1'
#
loop_
_entity.id
_entity.type
_entity.pdbx_description
1 polymer ?
#
loop_
_entity_poly.entity_id
_entity_poly.type
_entity_poly.pdbx_seq_one_letter_code
_entity_poly.pdbx_strand_id
1 'polypeptide(L)'
;MENDKLQIKEMIAETIIDIKNLKKGFDNQEVLIDVSLQLYKGENLVVLGKSGSGKSVLIKCIVNLLMPDKGSIDVLGKNINTLKGEELAEMRRKIGFLFQSGALYDSMTVRQNLEFPLRRIKKQISQYQVDNKVKEALENVGLSDSIDKMPSQLSGGMRKRISLARTIVVDPMIMLYDEPTTGLDPITSDEISMLIKDVQKSYKTSSIIITHDIACARKTANRVIMLNEGEIYKTGTLDAFETSDDKLIKSFFQS
;
A
#
# COMPACT_ATOMS: atom_id res chain seq x y z
N MET A 1 32.10 4.31 10.05
CA MET A 1 31.35 4.29 11.34
C MET A 1 29.86 4.63 11.19
N GLU A 2 29.45 5.62 10.39
CA GLU A 2 28.02 5.93 10.20
C GLU A 2 27.33 4.94 9.23
N ASN A 3 28.03 4.51 8.18
CA ASN A 3 27.59 3.43 7.26
C ASN A 3 27.47 2.08 7.98
N ASP A 4 28.36 1.77 8.94
CA ASP A 4 28.28 0.53 9.72
C ASP A 4 27.06 0.52 10.66
N LYS A 5 26.67 1.67 11.20
CA LYS A 5 25.46 1.80 12.03
C LYS A 5 24.17 1.67 11.23
N LEU A 6 24.15 2.14 9.98
CA LEU A 6 23.03 1.94 9.05
C LEU A 6 22.92 0.46 8.63
N GLN A 7 24.03 -0.19 8.28
CA GLN A 7 24.06 -1.63 7.98
C GLN A 7 23.67 -2.49 9.18
N ILE A 8 24.12 -2.14 10.40
CA ILE A 8 23.73 -2.85 11.63
C ILE A 8 22.25 -2.63 11.96
N LYS A 9 21.68 -1.44 11.67
CA LYS A 9 20.26 -1.16 11.87
C LYS A 9 19.38 -1.89 10.85
N GLU A 10 19.85 -2.09 9.62
CA GLU A 10 19.21 -2.94 8.62
C GLU A 10 19.27 -4.43 8.97
N MET A 11 20.35 -4.89 9.62
CA MET A 11 20.50 -6.29 10.08
C MET A 11 19.57 -6.69 11.24
N ILE A 12 18.92 -5.74 11.91
CA ILE A 12 18.04 -5.98 13.09
C ILE A 12 16.56 -5.71 12.73
N ALA A 13 16.27 -5.10 11.59
CA ALA A 13 14.90 -4.79 11.20
C ALA A 13 14.13 -6.07 10.83
N GLU A 14 13.03 -6.33 11.54
CA GLU A 14 12.11 -7.44 11.26
C GLU A 14 11.55 -7.31 9.84
N THR A 15 11.87 -8.29 8.96
CA THR A 15 11.35 -8.32 7.59
C THR A 15 9.89 -8.77 7.60
N ILE A 16 9.02 -7.94 7.04
CA ILE A 16 7.57 -8.17 6.99
C ILE A 16 7.16 -8.78 5.65
N ILE A 17 7.78 -8.32 4.55
CA ILE A 17 7.63 -8.92 3.22
C ILE A 17 9.02 -9.17 2.66
N ASP A 18 9.26 -10.35 2.12
CA ASP A 18 10.49 -10.72 1.41
C ASP A 18 10.12 -11.30 0.04
N ILE A 19 10.53 -10.60 -1.01
CA ILE A 19 10.30 -10.99 -2.41
C ILE A 19 11.63 -11.34 -3.03
N LYS A 20 11.71 -12.54 -3.66
CA LYS A 20 12.94 -13.05 -4.29
C LYS A 20 12.68 -13.48 -5.72
N ASN A 21 13.43 -12.88 -6.66
CA ASN A 21 13.49 -13.22 -8.08
C ASN A 21 12.09 -13.37 -8.72
N LEU A 22 11.19 -12.45 -8.39
CA LEU A 22 9.80 -12.48 -8.82
C LEU A 22 9.70 -12.21 -10.32
N LYS A 23 9.05 -13.13 -11.05
CA LYS A 23 8.75 -13.00 -12.47
C LYS A 23 7.26 -13.10 -12.69
N LYS A 24 6.72 -12.25 -13.58
CA LYS A 24 5.34 -12.31 -14.03
C LYS A 24 5.20 -11.78 -15.44
N GLY A 25 4.60 -12.58 -16.32
CA GLY A 25 4.22 -12.20 -17.66
C GLY A 25 2.75 -12.44 -17.93
N PHE A 26 2.27 -11.92 -19.05
CA PHE A 26 0.95 -12.15 -19.63
C PHE A 26 1.11 -12.40 -21.11
N ASP A 27 0.54 -13.48 -21.61
CA ASP A 27 0.70 -13.95 -22.99
C ASP A 27 2.19 -14.06 -23.36
N ASN A 28 2.69 -13.20 -24.23
CA ASN A 28 4.09 -13.19 -24.67
C ASN A 28 4.87 -11.97 -24.13
N GLN A 29 4.33 -11.22 -23.17
CA GLN A 29 4.98 -10.03 -22.61
C GLN A 29 5.40 -10.28 -21.16
N GLU A 30 6.70 -10.20 -20.87
CA GLU A 30 7.20 -10.14 -19.51
C GLU A 30 6.94 -8.75 -18.91
N VAL A 31 6.37 -8.71 -17.69
CA VAL A 31 6.01 -7.47 -16.97
C VAL A 31 6.87 -7.29 -15.73
N LEU A 32 7.14 -8.37 -15.00
CA LEU A 32 8.14 -8.42 -13.94
C LEU A 32 9.18 -9.45 -14.37
N ILE A 33 10.43 -9.01 -14.52
CA ILE A 33 11.52 -9.82 -15.10
C ILE A 33 12.37 -10.46 -13.99
N ASP A 34 12.78 -9.65 -13.00
CA ASP A 34 13.52 -10.11 -11.82
C ASP A 34 13.39 -9.09 -10.69
N VAL A 35 12.32 -9.22 -9.91
CA VAL A 35 12.07 -8.28 -8.81
C VAL A 35 12.38 -8.94 -7.48
N SER A 36 13.35 -8.36 -6.77
CA SER A 36 13.70 -8.75 -5.39
C SER A 36 13.66 -7.51 -4.50
N LEU A 37 12.84 -7.54 -3.44
CA LEU A 37 12.74 -6.44 -2.47
C LEU A 37 12.30 -6.95 -1.11
N GLN A 38 12.57 -6.15 -0.09
CA GLN A 38 12.12 -6.39 1.29
C GLN A 38 11.37 -5.18 1.81
N LEU A 39 10.33 -5.42 2.60
CA LEU A 39 9.66 -4.43 3.43
C LEU A 39 9.96 -4.73 4.89
N TYR A 40 10.41 -3.72 5.61
CA TYR A 40 10.73 -3.83 7.03
C TYR A 40 9.58 -3.33 7.91
N LYS A 41 9.56 -3.77 9.16
CA LYS A 41 8.53 -3.39 10.14
C LYS A 41 8.53 -1.89 10.39
N GLY A 42 7.34 -1.28 10.28
CA GLY A 42 7.14 0.15 10.49
C GLY A 42 7.68 1.03 9.35
N GLU A 43 8.07 0.44 8.23
CA GLU A 43 8.57 1.16 7.06
C GLU A 43 7.44 1.52 6.09
N ASN A 44 7.54 2.71 5.50
CA ASN A 44 6.87 3.07 4.24
C ASN A 44 7.87 2.94 3.10
N LEU A 45 7.78 1.87 2.33
CA LEU A 45 8.55 1.64 1.11
C LEU A 45 7.78 2.21 -0.07
N VAL A 46 8.33 3.25 -0.72
CA VAL A 46 7.74 3.80 -1.93
C VAL A 46 8.35 3.14 -3.15
N VAL A 47 7.51 2.64 -4.06
CA VAL A 47 7.91 2.08 -5.35
C VAL A 47 7.54 3.07 -6.45
N LEU A 48 8.54 3.79 -6.94
CA LEU A 48 8.43 4.70 -8.07
C LEU A 48 8.59 3.95 -9.39
N GLY A 49 7.95 4.45 -10.45
CA GLY A 49 8.11 3.92 -11.80
C GLY A 49 7.10 4.52 -12.78
N LYS A 50 7.42 4.53 -14.06
CA LYS A 50 6.50 5.00 -15.12
C LYS A 50 5.23 4.15 -15.17
N SER A 51 4.17 4.69 -15.79
CA SER A 51 2.99 3.87 -16.11
C SER A 51 3.43 2.66 -16.95
N GLY A 52 2.91 1.48 -16.63
CA GLY A 52 3.28 0.24 -17.32
C GLY A 52 4.57 -0.45 -16.84
N SER A 53 5.31 0.09 -15.88
CA SER A 53 6.55 -0.54 -15.38
C SER A 53 6.35 -1.82 -14.53
N GLY A 54 5.10 -2.25 -14.30
CA GLY A 54 4.79 -3.47 -13.54
C GLY A 54 4.37 -3.24 -12.08
N LYS A 55 4.29 -1.99 -11.59
CA LYS A 55 3.98 -1.67 -10.18
C LYS A 55 2.69 -2.31 -9.67
N SER A 56 1.58 -2.14 -10.40
CA SER A 56 0.29 -2.71 -9.99
C SER A 56 0.25 -4.25 -10.11
N VAL A 57 1.09 -4.83 -10.99
CA VAL A 57 1.28 -6.29 -11.07
C VAL A 57 2.01 -6.78 -9.82
N LEU A 58 3.08 -6.11 -9.42
CA LEU A 58 3.84 -6.42 -8.22
C LEU A 58 2.94 -6.48 -6.98
N ILE A 59 2.14 -5.42 -6.74
CA ILE A 59 1.30 -5.34 -5.54
C ILE A 59 0.19 -6.40 -5.54
N LYS A 60 -0.35 -6.76 -6.72
CA LYS A 60 -1.33 -7.84 -6.87
C LYS A 60 -0.73 -9.22 -6.62
N CYS A 61 0.56 -9.42 -6.95
CA CYS A 61 1.28 -10.64 -6.60
C CYS A 61 1.48 -10.77 -5.09
N ILE A 62 1.78 -9.66 -4.37
CA ILE A 62 1.97 -9.65 -2.91
C ILE A 62 0.73 -10.16 -2.15
N VAL A 63 -0.47 -9.89 -2.64
CA VAL A 63 -1.72 -10.39 -2.04
C VAL A 63 -2.25 -11.67 -2.69
N ASN A 64 -1.46 -12.28 -3.58
CA ASN A 64 -1.82 -13.47 -4.35
C ASN A 64 -3.14 -13.31 -5.13
N LEU A 65 -3.42 -12.10 -5.64
CA LEU A 65 -4.46 -11.85 -6.65
C LEU A 65 -3.97 -12.24 -8.04
N LEU A 66 -2.66 -12.16 -8.25
CA LEU A 66 -1.96 -12.69 -9.41
C LEU A 66 -0.89 -13.68 -8.93
N MET A 67 -0.90 -14.89 -9.48
CA MET A 67 0.14 -15.88 -9.20
C MET A 67 1.38 -15.50 -10.01
N PRO A 68 2.56 -15.37 -9.37
CA PRO A 68 3.81 -15.18 -10.10
C PRO A 68 4.17 -16.45 -10.91
N ASP A 69 4.93 -16.26 -11.98
CA ASP A 69 5.39 -17.38 -12.81
C ASP A 69 6.65 -18.02 -12.23
N LYS A 70 7.50 -17.21 -11.54
CA LYS A 70 8.71 -17.66 -10.81
C LYS A 70 8.95 -16.76 -9.60
N GLY A 71 9.85 -17.24 -8.71
CA GLY A 71 10.23 -16.54 -7.50
C GLY A 71 9.33 -16.87 -6.31
N SER A 72 9.58 -16.20 -5.20
CA SER A 72 8.80 -16.38 -3.96
C SER A 72 8.43 -15.07 -3.34
N ILE A 73 7.31 -15.06 -2.61
CA ILE A 73 6.83 -13.92 -1.81
C ILE A 73 6.51 -14.46 -0.42
N ASP A 74 7.33 -14.09 0.54
CA ASP A 74 7.10 -14.39 1.95
C ASP A 74 6.48 -13.16 2.62
N VAL A 75 5.33 -13.34 3.26
CA VAL A 75 4.61 -12.32 4.01
C VAL A 75 4.45 -12.80 5.44
N LEU A 76 4.94 -12.02 6.40
CA LEU A 76 4.95 -12.39 7.82
C LEU A 76 5.52 -13.79 8.07
N GLY A 77 6.62 -14.13 7.35
CA GLY A 77 7.33 -15.40 7.44
C GLY A 77 6.64 -16.59 6.79
N LYS A 78 5.58 -16.39 5.99
CA LYS A 78 4.89 -17.44 5.25
C LYS A 78 4.89 -17.16 3.76
N ASN A 79 5.21 -18.16 2.95
CA ASN A 79 5.14 -18.03 1.49
C ASN A 79 3.68 -17.97 1.05
N ILE A 80 3.24 -16.77 0.59
CA ILE A 80 1.84 -16.50 0.26
C ILE A 80 1.37 -17.32 -0.95
N ASN A 81 2.26 -17.71 -1.83
CA ASN A 81 1.92 -18.46 -3.04
C ASN A 81 1.53 -19.91 -2.76
N THR A 82 1.91 -20.43 -1.60
CA THR A 82 1.57 -21.79 -1.15
C THR A 82 0.29 -21.84 -0.31
N LEU A 83 -0.15 -20.70 0.23
CA LEU A 83 -1.35 -20.62 1.07
C LEU A 83 -2.63 -20.81 0.24
N LYS A 84 -3.61 -21.51 0.79
CA LYS A 84 -4.91 -21.77 0.16
C LYS A 84 -6.04 -21.63 1.17
N GLY A 85 -7.27 -21.47 0.67
CA GLY A 85 -8.48 -21.49 1.50
C GLY A 85 -8.42 -20.51 2.66
N GLU A 86 -8.64 -20.98 3.87
CA GLU A 86 -8.70 -20.15 5.09
C GLU A 86 -7.33 -19.56 5.45
N GLU A 87 -6.22 -20.26 5.24
CA GLU A 87 -4.89 -19.72 5.53
C GLU A 87 -4.55 -18.49 4.68
N LEU A 88 -4.90 -18.52 3.39
CA LEU A 88 -4.75 -17.36 2.51
C LEU A 88 -5.71 -16.24 2.93
N ALA A 89 -6.93 -16.57 3.30
CA ALA A 89 -7.90 -15.59 3.79
C ALA A 89 -7.41 -14.91 5.07
N GLU A 90 -6.86 -15.65 6.03
CA GLU A 90 -6.25 -15.10 7.25
C GLU A 90 -5.06 -14.19 6.96
N MET A 91 -4.20 -14.59 6.02
CA MET A 91 -3.07 -13.73 5.61
C MET A 91 -3.58 -12.42 5.02
N ARG A 92 -4.57 -12.47 4.11
CA ARG A 92 -5.16 -11.29 3.48
C ARG A 92 -5.86 -10.35 4.48
N ARG A 93 -6.40 -10.87 5.59
CA ARG A 93 -6.98 -10.05 6.68
C ARG A 93 -5.95 -9.15 7.35
N LYS A 94 -4.66 -9.53 7.33
CA LYS A 94 -3.55 -8.74 7.89
C LYS A 94 -3.03 -7.67 6.93
N ILE A 95 -3.50 -7.69 5.67
CA ILE A 95 -3.06 -6.80 4.62
C ILE A 95 -4.22 -5.91 4.19
N GLY A 96 -4.10 -4.61 4.44
CA GLY A 96 -4.99 -3.61 3.88
C GLY A 96 -4.56 -3.26 2.46
N PHE A 97 -5.50 -3.20 1.52
CA PHE A 97 -5.24 -2.84 0.13
C PHE A 97 -6.12 -1.65 -0.29
N LEU A 98 -5.49 -0.50 -0.54
CA LEU A 98 -6.13 0.67 -1.13
C LEU A 98 -5.92 0.67 -2.64
N PHE A 99 -6.96 0.33 -3.39
CA PHE A 99 -6.95 0.36 -4.85
C PHE A 99 -6.99 1.78 -5.40
N GLN A 100 -6.49 1.97 -6.61
CA GLN A 100 -6.50 3.27 -7.31
C GLN A 100 -7.92 3.85 -7.41
N SER A 101 -8.93 3.05 -7.71
CA SER A 101 -10.34 3.49 -7.78
C SER A 101 -11.02 3.66 -6.42
N GLY A 102 -10.38 3.26 -5.31
CA GLY A 102 -10.97 3.23 -3.97
C GLY A 102 -11.90 2.05 -3.71
N ALA A 103 -12.52 1.48 -4.72
CA ALA A 103 -13.37 0.27 -4.69
C ALA A 103 -14.48 0.25 -3.62
N LEU A 104 -15.14 1.39 -3.35
CA LEU A 104 -16.34 1.43 -2.49
C LEU A 104 -17.51 0.70 -3.17
N TYR A 105 -18.37 0.11 -2.35
CA TYR A 105 -19.64 -0.44 -2.82
C TYR A 105 -20.65 0.71 -2.98
N ASP A 106 -21.03 1.03 -4.23
CA ASP A 106 -21.92 2.15 -4.55
C ASP A 106 -23.34 1.99 -4.00
N SER A 107 -23.77 0.76 -3.76
CA SER A 107 -25.08 0.41 -3.17
C SER A 107 -25.12 0.46 -1.65
N MET A 108 -24.01 0.78 -0.99
CA MET A 108 -23.85 0.82 0.46
C MET A 108 -23.53 2.23 0.94
N THR A 109 -24.10 2.63 2.08
CA THR A 109 -23.67 3.87 2.77
C THR A 109 -22.21 3.76 3.22
N VAL A 110 -21.62 4.88 3.64
CA VAL A 110 -20.28 4.91 4.26
C VAL A 110 -20.22 3.94 5.45
N ARG A 111 -21.20 4.00 6.36
CA ARG A 111 -21.33 3.04 7.48
C ARG A 111 -21.25 1.59 7.00
N GLN A 112 -22.10 1.22 6.05
CA GLN A 112 -22.17 -0.14 5.54
C GLN A 112 -20.87 -0.58 4.85
N ASN A 113 -20.20 0.32 4.13
CA ASN A 113 -18.90 0.06 3.52
C ASN A 113 -17.83 -0.29 4.57
N LEU A 114 -17.84 0.36 5.74
CA LEU A 114 -16.89 0.07 6.83
C LEU A 114 -17.31 -1.16 7.65
N GLU A 115 -18.59 -1.36 7.91
CA GLU A 115 -19.10 -2.52 8.65
C GLU A 115 -18.88 -3.84 7.90
N PHE A 116 -19.00 -3.83 6.58
CA PHE A 116 -18.95 -5.04 5.77
C PHE A 116 -17.66 -5.87 6.00
N PRO A 117 -16.44 -5.30 5.91
CA PRO A 117 -15.22 -6.05 6.18
C PRO A 117 -15.13 -6.50 7.65
N LEU A 118 -15.57 -5.69 8.62
CA LEU A 118 -15.57 -6.06 10.03
C LEU A 118 -16.39 -7.32 10.30
N ARG A 119 -17.63 -7.35 9.81
CA ARG A 119 -18.54 -8.48 10.00
C ARG A 119 -18.08 -9.75 9.29
N ARG A 120 -17.43 -9.57 8.13
CA ARG A 120 -16.90 -10.71 7.36
C ARG A 120 -15.68 -11.35 8.03
N ILE A 121 -14.85 -10.54 8.71
CA ILE A 121 -13.63 -11.02 9.38
C ILE A 121 -13.94 -11.55 10.78
N LYS A 122 -14.77 -10.85 11.55
CA LYS A 122 -15.10 -11.18 12.94
C LYS A 122 -16.56 -11.61 13.03
N LYS A 123 -16.85 -12.90 12.83
CA LYS A 123 -18.22 -13.45 12.81
C LYS A 123 -19.05 -13.18 14.08
N GLN A 124 -18.40 -12.92 15.23
CA GLN A 124 -19.05 -12.69 16.53
C GLN A 124 -18.77 -11.28 17.08
N ILE A 125 -18.51 -10.29 16.23
CA ILE A 125 -18.33 -8.90 16.68
C ILE A 125 -19.67 -8.30 17.12
N SER A 126 -19.74 -7.70 18.32
CA SER A 126 -20.94 -7.03 18.82
C SER A 126 -21.21 -5.73 18.05
N GLN A 127 -22.48 -5.27 18.03
CA GLN A 127 -22.83 -4.00 17.39
C GLN A 127 -22.05 -2.83 18.00
N TYR A 128 -21.91 -2.79 19.32
CA TYR A 128 -21.13 -1.78 20.03
C TYR A 128 -19.67 -1.72 19.55
N GLN A 129 -19.03 -2.88 19.35
CA GLN A 129 -17.67 -2.93 18.83
C GLN A 129 -17.57 -2.46 17.37
N VAL A 130 -18.58 -2.78 16.55
CA VAL A 130 -18.67 -2.30 15.17
C VAL A 130 -18.80 -0.77 15.15
N ASP A 131 -19.72 -0.22 15.94
CA ASP A 131 -19.96 1.22 16.00
C ASP A 131 -18.70 1.99 16.44
N ASN A 132 -17.98 1.50 17.44
CA ASN A 132 -16.73 2.11 17.90
C ASN A 132 -15.65 2.06 16.80
N LYS A 133 -15.47 0.91 16.14
CA LYS A 133 -14.47 0.77 15.07
C LYS A 133 -14.79 1.65 13.86
N VAL A 134 -16.06 1.73 13.46
CA VAL A 134 -16.50 2.60 12.38
C VAL A 134 -16.27 4.07 12.73
N LYS A 135 -16.63 4.48 13.95
CA LYS A 135 -16.43 5.84 14.44
C LYS A 135 -14.94 6.20 14.43
N GLU A 136 -14.10 5.38 15.06
CA GLU A 136 -12.64 5.56 15.10
C GLU A 136 -12.04 5.69 13.70
N ALA A 137 -12.42 4.81 12.77
CA ALA A 137 -11.91 4.84 11.40
C ALA A 137 -12.31 6.12 10.65
N LEU A 138 -13.53 6.62 10.87
CA LEU A 138 -14.02 7.87 10.27
C LEU A 138 -13.37 9.12 10.89
N GLU A 139 -13.12 9.12 12.20
CA GLU A 139 -12.38 10.17 12.90
C GLU A 139 -10.94 10.25 12.36
N ASN A 140 -10.26 9.11 12.19
CA ASN A 140 -8.90 9.05 11.65
C ASN A 140 -8.76 9.58 10.22
N VAL A 141 -9.85 9.62 9.43
CA VAL A 141 -9.84 10.22 8.08
C VAL A 141 -10.53 11.57 8.01
N GLY A 142 -11.01 12.11 9.15
CA GLY A 142 -11.65 13.43 9.26
C GLY A 142 -13.02 13.51 8.57
N LEU A 143 -13.80 12.41 8.57
CA LEU A 143 -15.09 12.31 7.86
C LEU A 143 -16.23 11.72 8.71
N SER A 144 -16.23 11.99 10.01
CA SER A 144 -17.27 11.50 10.95
C SER A 144 -18.70 11.85 10.50
N ASP A 145 -18.91 13.07 9.98
CA ASP A 145 -20.23 13.57 9.54
C ASP A 145 -20.70 12.93 8.21
N SER A 146 -19.92 12.06 7.62
CA SER A 146 -20.25 11.42 6.34
C SER A 146 -20.78 10.00 6.48
N ILE A 147 -21.02 9.54 7.69
CA ILE A 147 -21.33 8.13 8.01
C ILE A 147 -22.56 7.58 7.28
N ASP A 148 -23.59 8.40 7.08
CA ASP A 148 -24.85 8.00 6.43
C ASP A 148 -24.91 8.33 4.93
N LYS A 149 -23.85 8.96 4.37
CA LYS A 149 -23.80 9.30 2.95
C LYS A 149 -23.59 8.07 2.09
N MET A 150 -24.07 8.15 0.84
CA MET A 150 -23.74 7.21 -0.23
C MET A 150 -22.46 7.65 -0.93
N PRO A 151 -21.68 6.72 -1.54
CA PRO A 151 -20.48 7.08 -2.32
C PRO A 151 -20.72 8.12 -3.41
N SER A 152 -21.91 8.14 -4.02
CA SER A 152 -22.31 9.14 -5.01
C SER A 152 -22.41 10.57 -4.47
N GLN A 153 -22.53 10.74 -3.16
CA GLN A 153 -22.61 12.04 -2.46
C GLN A 153 -21.24 12.55 -1.98
N LEU A 154 -20.15 11.79 -2.28
CA LEU A 154 -18.80 12.11 -1.84
C LEU A 154 -17.98 12.71 -2.99
N SER A 155 -17.14 13.70 -2.68
CA SER A 155 -16.11 14.16 -3.62
C SER A 155 -15.05 13.06 -3.89
N GLY A 156 -14.18 13.24 -4.89
CA GLY A 156 -13.09 12.31 -5.18
C GLY A 156 -12.17 12.06 -3.98
N GLY A 157 -11.75 13.15 -3.32
CA GLY A 157 -10.93 13.08 -2.10
C GLY A 157 -11.65 12.41 -0.93
N MET A 158 -12.92 12.72 -0.71
CA MET A 158 -13.73 12.06 0.32
C MET A 158 -13.86 10.56 0.04
N ARG A 159 -14.11 10.15 -1.22
CA ARG A 159 -14.14 8.72 -1.58
C ARG A 159 -12.83 8.03 -1.27
N LYS A 160 -11.69 8.65 -1.57
CA LYS A 160 -10.35 8.12 -1.23
C LYS A 160 -10.18 7.95 0.29
N ARG A 161 -10.55 8.96 1.08
CA ARG A 161 -10.47 8.91 2.55
C ARG A 161 -11.38 7.82 3.13
N ILE A 162 -12.62 7.68 2.65
CA ILE A 162 -13.53 6.61 3.10
C ILE A 162 -13.00 5.23 2.68
N SER A 163 -12.40 5.11 1.49
CA SER A 163 -11.76 3.86 1.07
C SER A 163 -10.59 3.49 1.97
N LEU A 164 -9.81 4.47 2.41
CA LEU A 164 -8.76 4.27 3.40
C LEU A 164 -9.35 3.86 4.75
N ALA A 165 -10.38 4.56 5.25
CA ALA A 165 -11.09 4.19 6.48
C ALA A 165 -11.59 2.74 6.43
N ARG A 166 -12.19 2.31 5.31
CA ARG A 166 -12.64 0.92 5.10
C ARG A 166 -11.49 -0.08 5.15
N THR A 167 -10.30 0.34 4.75
CA THR A 167 -9.12 -0.53 4.76
C THR A 167 -8.53 -0.67 6.15
N ILE A 168 -8.48 0.43 6.93
CA ILE A 168 -7.87 0.44 8.27
C ILE A 168 -8.81 -0.05 9.38
N VAL A 169 -10.12 -0.07 9.15
CA VAL A 169 -11.14 -0.45 10.17
C VAL A 169 -10.96 -1.87 10.72
N VAL A 170 -10.23 -2.72 10.01
CA VAL A 170 -9.92 -4.11 10.40
C VAL A 170 -8.58 -4.28 11.09
N ASP A 171 -7.88 -3.19 11.39
CA ASP A 171 -6.56 -3.16 12.05
C ASP A 171 -5.49 -3.96 11.26
N PRO A 172 -5.19 -3.62 10.00
CA PRO A 172 -4.19 -4.33 9.21
C PRO A 172 -2.77 -4.11 9.77
N MET A 173 -1.89 -5.09 9.58
CA MET A 173 -0.46 -4.97 9.90
C MET A 173 0.34 -4.37 8.75
N ILE A 174 -0.12 -4.61 7.52
CA ILE A 174 0.52 -4.19 6.28
C ILE A 174 -0.48 -3.37 5.49
N MET A 175 -0.03 -2.26 4.90
CA MET A 175 -0.83 -1.44 4.00
C MET A 175 -0.21 -1.42 2.61
N LEU A 176 -1.02 -1.71 1.60
CA LEU A 176 -0.63 -1.62 0.20
C LEU A 176 -1.45 -0.51 -0.47
N TYR A 177 -0.77 0.47 -1.04
CA TYR A 177 -1.38 1.61 -1.71
C TYR A 177 -1.05 1.57 -3.20
N ASP A 178 -2.08 1.47 -4.05
CA ASP A 178 -1.94 1.52 -5.51
C ASP A 178 -2.36 2.91 -6.00
N GLU A 179 -1.40 3.76 -6.32
CA GLU A 179 -1.58 5.11 -6.84
C GLU A 179 -2.58 5.94 -5.98
N PRO A 180 -2.28 6.18 -4.68
CA PRO A 180 -3.26 6.73 -3.74
C PRO A 180 -3.71 8.16 -4.07
N THR A 181 -2.87 8.96 -4.76
CA THR A 181 -3.11 10.37 -5.09
C THR A 181 -3.58 10.59 -6.53
N THR A 182 -3.56 9.57 -7.37
CA THR A 182 -3.92 9.69 -8.79
C THR A 182 -5.35 10.18 -8.97
N GLY A 183 -5.52 11.21 -9.84
CA GLY A 183 -6.81 11.80 -10.19
C GLY A 183 -7.33 12.81 -9.16
N LEU A 184 -6.50 13.22 -8.20
CA LEU A 184 -6.81 14.25 -7.22
C LEU A 184 -6.09 15.57 -7.58
N ASP A 185 -6.64 16.69 -7.13
CA ASP A 185 -5.97 17.98 -7.18
C ASP A 185 -4.78 18.02 -6.20
N PRO A 186 -3.82 18.96 -6.36
CA PRO A 186 -2.60 18.99 -5.54
C PRO A 186 -2.87 19.11 -4.03
N ILE A 187 -3.89 19.85 -3.61
CA ILE A 187 -4.22 20.06 -2.20
C ILE A 187 -4.73 18.74 -1.60
N THR A 188 -5.70 18.12 -2.28
CA THR A 188 -6.26 16.84 -1.85
C THR A 188 -5.21 15.72 -1.87
N SER A 189 -4.30 15.70 -2.87
CA SER A 189 -3.18 14.75 -2.93
C SER A 189 -2.25 14.87 -1.73
N ASP A 190 -2.00 16.12 -1.32
CA ASP A 190 -1.22 16.47 -0.14
C ASP A 190 -1.85 15.91 1.14
N GLU A 191 -3.14 16.15 1.32
CA GLU A 191 -3.92 15.65 2.46
C GLU A 191 -3.94 14.12 2.53
N ILE A 192 -4.08 13.42 1.40
CA ILE A 192 -4.02 11.95 1.35
C ILE A 192 -2.61 11.45 1.74
N SER A 193 -1.57 12.12 1.26
CA SER A 193 -0.17 11.75 1.59
C SER A 193 0.12 11.90 3.08
N MET A 194 -0.37 12.99 3.71
CA MET A 194 -0.28 13.19 5.16
C MET A 194 -1.07 12.12 5.91
N LEU A 195 -2.28 11.81 5.45
CA LEU A 195 -3.13 10.80 6.07
C LEU A 195 -2.50 9.39 6.02
N ILE A 196 -1.80 9.03 4.94
CA ILE A 196 -1.02 7.77 4.85
C ILE A 196 0.04 7.72 5.97
N LYS A 197 0.72 8.83 6.21
CA LYS A 197 1.74 8.93 7.25
C LYS A 197 1.14 8.84 8.67
N ASP A 198 -0.02 9.46 8.88
CA ASP A 198 -0.73 9.41 10.16
C ASP A 198 -1.26 7.99 10.45
N VAL A 199 -1.79 7.32 9.43
CA VAL A 199 -2.19 5.89 9.52
C VAL A 199 -1.00 5.01 9.90
N GLN A 200 0.16 5.18 9.25
CA GLN A 200 1.36 4.42 9.61
C GLN A 200 1.71 4.57 11.09
N LYS A 201 1.68 5.80 11.61
CA LYS A 201 2.01 6.09 13.01
C LYS A 201 0.97 5.52 13.98
N SER A 202 -0.32 5.77 13.71
CA SER A 202 -1.42 5.42 14.60
C SER A 202 -1.65 3.91 14.65
N TYR A 203 -1.59 3.24 13.51
CA TYR A 203 -1.80 1.79 13.39
C TYR A 203 -0.51 0.98 13.42
N LYS A 204 0.67 1.64 13.46
CA LYS A 204 2.00 1.00 13.43
C LYS A 204 2.16 0.04 12.25
N THR A 205 1.60 0.40 11.09
CA THR A 205 1.65 -0.41 9.88
C THR A 205 3.00 -0.33 9.19
N SER A 206 3.33 -1.36 8.41
CA SER A 206 4.38 -1.33 7.39
C SER A 206 3.71 -1.20 6.03
N SER A 207 4.24 -0.40 5.11
CA SER A 207 3.50 -0.09 3.89
C SER A 207 4.34 -0.18 2.62
N ILE A 208 3.73 -0.65 1.52
CA ILE A 208 4.25 -0.44 0.17
C ILE A 208 3.32 0.55 -0.53
N ILE A 209 3.89 1.65 -1.02
CA ILE A 209 3.17 2.72 -1.71
C ILE A 209 3.67 2.77 -3.14
N ILE A 210 2.82 2.38 -4.07
CA ILE A 210 3.09 2.49 -5.51
C ILE A 210 2.62 3.85 -5.98
N THR A 211 3.51 4.63 -6.57
CA THR A 211 3.13 5.93 -7.12
C THR A 211 4.12 6.40 -8.20
N HIS A 212 3.66 7.31 -9.04
CA HIS A 212 4.50 8.15 -9.89
C HIS A 212 4.54 9.60 -9.38
N ASP A 213 3.80 9.90 -8.31
CA ASP A 213 3.73 11.23 -7.69
C ASP A 213 4.90 11.44 -6.72
N ILE A 214 5.84 12.30 -7.12
CA ILE A 214 7.02 12.63 -6.34
C ILE A 214 6.67 13.39 -5.06
N ALA A 215 5.61 14.22 -5.08
CA ALA A 215 5.18 14.95 -3.89
C ALA A 215 4.65 13.97 -2.82
N CYS A 216 3.90 12.95 -3.22
CA CYS A 216 3.50 11.86 -2.35
C CYS A 216 4.71 11.09 -1.80
N ALA A 217 5.68 10.74 -2.66
CA ALA A 217 6.90 10.06 -2.23
C ALA A 217 7.69 10.88 -1.19
N ARG A 218 7.85 12.19 -1.41
CA ARG A 218 8.53 13.11 -0.47
C ARG A 218 7.93 13.10 0.93
N LYS A 219 6.62 12.97 1.03
CA LYS A 219 5.92 13.00 2.31
C LYS A 219 5.90 11.67 3.03
N THR A 220 5.82 10.59 2.27
CA THR A 220 5.51 9.28 2.84
C THR A 220 6.71 8.35 2.96
N ALA A 221 7.73 8.48 2.08
CA ALA A 221 8.80 7.50 1.99
C ALA A 221 9.75 7.48 3.20
N ASN A 222 10.03 6.29 3.72
CA ASN A 222 11.22 6.01 4.51
C ASN A 222 12.36 5.53 3.58
N ARG A 223 12.04 4.75 2.57
CA ARG A 223 12.95 4.25 1.53
C ARG A 223 12.21 4.22 0.19
N VAL A 224 12.98 4.37 -0.89
CA VAL A 224 12.47 4.41 -2.26
C VAL A 224 13.12 3.32 -3.09
N ILE A 225 12.30 2.68 -3.91
CA ILE A 225 12.71 1.77 -4.97
C ILE A 225 12.20 2.33 -6.30
N MET A 226 13.04 2.34 -7.32
CA MET A 226 12.61 2.62 -8.69
C MET A 226 12.46 1.31 -9.44
N LEU A 227 11.24 1.03 -9.90
CA LEU A 227 10.92 -0.06 -10.80
C LEU A 227 10.92 0.46 -12.24
N ASN A 228 11.80 -0.08 -13.07
CA ASN A 228 11.89 0.26 -14.48
C ASN A 228 11.93 -1.03 -15.32
N GLU A 229 11.08 -1.10 -16.36
CA GLU A 229 11.04 -2.23 -17.30
C GLU A 229 11.03 -3.61 -16.62
N GLY A 230 10.25 -3.74 -15.53
CA GLY A 230 10.08 -5.01 -14.81
C GLY A 230 11.22 -5.41 -13.87
N GLU A 231 12.18 -4.52 -13.62
CA GLU A 231 13.33 -4.77 -12.73
C GLU A 231 13.51 -3.64 -11.71
N ILE A 232 14.15 -3.95 -10.58
CA ILE A 232 14.57 -2.94 -9.60
C ILE A 232 15.80 -2.20 -10.16
N TYR A 233 15.60 -0.98 -10.60
CA TYR A 233 16.66 -0.14 -11.16
C TYR A 233 17.56 0.45 -10.08
N LYS A 234 16.96 0.98 -9.00
CA LYS A 234 17.71 1.58 -7.87
C LYS A 234 16.90 1.48 -6.59
N THR A 235 17.59 1.31 -5.47
CA THR A 235 17.06 1.39 -4.11
C THR A 235 17.87 2.40 -3.30
N GLY A 236 17.21 3.20 -2.45
CA GLY A 236 17.90 4.19 -1.61
C GLY A 236 16.96 5.07 -0.81
N THR A 237 17.52 6.10 -0.20
CA THR A 237 16.74 7.18 0.42
C THR A 237 16.21 8.12 -0.65
N LEU A 238 15.16 8.89 -0.35
CA LEU A 238 14.64 9.89 -1.29
C LEU A 238 15.72 10.91 -1.68
N ASP A 239 16.51 11.37 -0.73
CA ASP A 239 17.63 12.30 -0.96
C ASP A 239 18.65 11.73 -1.97
N ALA A 240 18.98 10.44 -1.87
CA ALA A 240 19.87 9.77 -2.83
C ALA A 240 19.30 9.67 -4.25
N PHE A 241 17.98 9.77 -4.39
CA PHE A 241 17.31 9.87 -5.68
C PHE A 241 17.29 11.31 -6.19
N GLU A 242 16.97 12.29 -5.36
CA GLU A 242 16.90 13.72 -5.72
C GLU A 242 18.26 14.29 -6.12
N THR A 243 19.33 13.85 -5.45
CA THR A 243 20.71 14.27 -5.75
C THR A 243 21.41 13.43 -6.81
N SER A 244 20.72 12.44 -7.39
CA SER A 244 21.30 11.53 -8.38
C SER A 244 21.59 12.21 -9.70
N ASP A 245 22.79 11.97 -10.27
CA ASP A 245 23.15 12.40 -11.63
C ASP A 245 22.62 11.49 -12.75
N ASP A 246 22.01 10.38 -12.38
CA ASP A 246 21.43 9.43 -13.33
C ASP A 246 20.30 10.06 -14.14
N LYS A 247 20.39 9.96 -15.48
CA LYS A 247 19.45 10.61 -16.42
C LYS A 247 18.01 10.09 -16.27
N LEU A 248 17.86 8.78 -16.02
CA LEU A 248 16.53 8.18 -15.85
C LEU A 248 15.88 8.70 -14.57
N ILE A 249 16.62 8.72 -13.47
CA ILE A 249 16.14 9.23 -12.19
C ILE A 249 15.81 10.72 -12.30
N LYS A 250 16.72 11.54 -12.85
CA LYS A 250 16.48 12.98 -13.08
C LYS A 250 15.19 13.24 -13.86
N SER A 251 14.90 12.42 -14.88
CA SER A 251 13.67 12.59 -15.68
C SER A 251 12.38 12.39 -14.88
N PHE A 252 12.43 11.69 -13.73
CA PHE A 252 11.30 11.51 -12.83
C PHE A 252 11.07 12.69 -11.89
N PHE A 253 12.16 13.36 -11.47
CA PHE A 253 12.10 14.43 -10.47
C PHE A 253 11.98 15.82 -11.10
N GLN A 254 12.15 15.92 -12.42
CA GLN A 254 12.06 17.18 -13.19
C GLN A 254 10.77 17.30 -14.01
N SER A 255 9.88 16.30 -13.97
CA SER A 255 8.59 16.27 -14.68
C SER A 255 7.47 16.95 -13.90
#